data_495b2c8c0880f1a4ac52bcddfee8b4bf
#
_entry.id   495b2c8c0880f1a4ac52bcddfee8b4bf
#
_cell.length_a   1.000
_cell.length_b   1.000
_cell.length_c   1.000
_cell.angle_alpha   90.00
_cell.angle_beta   90.00
_cell.angle_gamma   90.00
#
_symmetry.space_group_name_H-M   'P 1'
#
loop_
_entity.id
_entity.type
_entity.pdbx_description
1 polymer ?
#
loop_
_entity_poly.entity_id
_entity_poly.type
_entity_poly.pdbx_seq_one_letter_code
_entity_poly.pdbx_strand_id
1 'polypeptide(L)' 'MSRLNRCKLCGGLPHIDKFKPPASDWVYLVECSSKDCDNAEFGDTPEEAARLWNFANPDWDGNVPVR' A
#
# COMPACT_ATOMS: atom_id res chain seq x y z
N MET A 1 4.16 -13.15 -6.51
CA MET A 1 4.15 -11.87 -5.87
C MET A 1 2.85 -11.14 -6.13
N SER A 2 2.32 -10.56 -5.11
CA SER A 2 1.03 -9.93 -5.23
C SER A 2 1.13 -8.61 -5.96
N ARG A 3 0.12 -8.35 -6.75
CA ARG A 3 -0.01 -7.10 -7.42
C ARG A 3 -0.55 -6.05 -6.46
N LEU A 4 -0.06 -4.84 -6.55
CA LEU A 4 -0.54 -3.76 -5.71
C LEU A 4 -1.65 -3.00 -6.41
N ASN A 5 -2.76 -2.83 -5.71
CA ASN A 5 -3.84 -2.04 -6.24
C ASN A 5 -3.50 -0.57 -6.17
N ARG A 6 -4.21 0.23 -6.91
CA ARG A 6 -4.01 1.67 -6.86
C ARG A 6 -4.58 2.22 -5.58
N CYS A 7 -4.05 3.36 -5.17
CA CYS A 7 -4.54 4.04 -3.99
C CYS A 7 -5.99 4.48 -4.21
N LYS A 8 -6.84 4.16 -3.26
CA LYS A 8 -8.25 4.48 -3.40
C LYS A 8 -8.52 5.97 -3.20
N LEU A 9 -7.57 6.66 -2.60
CA LEU A 9 -7.77 8.07 -2.30
C LEU A 9 -7.37 8.97 -3.46
N CYS A 10 -6.30 8.63 -4.15
CA CYS A 10 -5.84 9.50 -5.22
C CYS A 10 -5.61 8.75 -6.53
N GLY A 11 -5.75 7.44 -6.52
CA GLY A 11 -5.55 6.67 -7.74
C GLY A 11 -4.10 6.50 -8.13
N GLY A 12 -3.19 6.96 -7.29
CA GLY A 12 -1.78 6.83 -7.61
C GLY A 12 -1.27 5.43 -7.40
N LEU A 13 -0.10 5.16 -7.95
CA LEU A 13 0.52 3.86 -7.76
C LEU A 13 1.28 3.85 -6.45
N PRO A 14 1.14 2.77 -5.67
CA PRO A 14 1.88 2.67 -4.43
C PRO A 14 3.28 2.16 -4.67
N HIS A 15 4.11 2.27 -3.65
CA HIS A 15 5.42 1.65 -3.68
C HIS A 15 5.68 1.01 -2.32
N ILE A 16 6.61 0.07 -2.31
CA ILE A 16 6.96 -0.65 -1.10
C ILE A 16 8.27 -0.11 -0.57
N ASP A 17 8.30 0.14 0.72
CA ASP A 17 9.52 0.57 1.38
C ASP A 17 9.71 -0.30 2.60
N LYS A 18 10.79 -0.10 3.30
CA LYS A 18 11.08 -0.88 4.50
C LYS A 18 11.95 -0.08 5.43
N PHE A 19 11.86 -0.40 6.72
CA PHE A 19 12.73 0.20 7.69
C PHE A 19 12.88 -0.75 8.86
N LYS A 20 13.94 -0.56 9.64
CA LYS A 20 14.19 -1.41 10.78
C LYS A 20 14.20 -0.57 12.05
N PRO A 21 13.15 -0.68 12.85
CA PRO A 21 13.12 0.03 14.12
C PRO A 21 14.21 -0.48 15.04
N PRO A 22 14.65 0.32 16.00
CA PRO A 22 15.74 -0.08 16.88
C PRO A 22 15.48 -1.36 17.66
N ALA A 23 14.26 -1.60 18.04
CA ALA A 23 13.95 -2.74 18.89
C ALA A 23 13.16 -3.82 18.17
N SER A 24 13.14 -3.81 16.87
CA SER A 24 12.32 -4.74 16.11
C SER A 24 13.03 -5.20 14.87
N ASP A 25 12.44 -6.20 14.23
CA ASP A 25 12.91 -6.65 12.93
C ASP A 25 12.42 -5.69 11.86
N TRP A 26 12.79 -6.02 10.63
CA TRP A 26 12.38 -5.21 9.50
C TRP A 26 10.88 -5.10 9.40
N VAL A 27 10.44 -3.92 9.11
CA VAL A 27 9.03 -3.65 8.86
C VAL A 27 8.89 -3.18 7.43
N TYR A 28 7.93 -3.74 6.74
CA TYR A 28 7.67 -3.36 5.36
C TYR A 28 6.40 -2.56 5.29
N LEU A 29 6.36 -1.64 4.36
CA LEU A 29 5.17 -0.81 4.21
C LEU A 29 4.90 -0.56 2.74
N VAL A 30 3.65 -0.36 2.44
CA VAL A 30 3.20 0.05 1.12
C VAL A 30 2.55 1.40 1.31
N GLU A 31 3.00 2.37 0.55
CA GLU A 31 2.45 3.71 0.68
C GLU A 31 2.25 4.30 -0.68
N CYS A 32 1.32 5.24 -0.74
CA CYS A 32 1.07 5.95 -1.96
C CYS A 32 2.25 6.85 -2.28
N SER A 33 2.61 6.90 -3.54
CA SER A 33 3.77 7.70 -3.94
C SER A 33 3.44 9.18 -4.05
N SER A 34 2.19 9.53 -3.90
CA SER A 34 1.79 10.93 -3.98
C SER A 34 2.15 11.65 -2.70
N LYS A 35 2.76 12.81 -2.83
CA LYS A 35 3.13 13.58 -1.66
C LYS A 35 1.97 14.01 -0.83
N ASP A 36 0.83 14.21 -1.46
CA ASP A 36 -0.33 14.71 -0.76
C ASP A 36 -1.19 13.62 -0.19
N CYS A 37 -0.75 12.39 -0.28
CA CYS A 37 -1.55 11.27 0.16
C CYS A 37 -0.82 10.51 1.27
N ASP A 38 -1.48 10.35 2.41
CA ASP A 38 -0.88 9.66 3.54
C ASP A 38 -1.28 8.21 3.65
N ASN A 39 -1.88 7.67 2.60
CA ASN A 39 -2.37 6.31 2.65
C ASN A 39 -1.20 5.33 2.69
N ALA A 40 -1.18 4.49 3.70
CA ALA A 40 -0.09 3.53 3.87
C ALA A 40 -0.55 2.38 4.73
N GLU A 41 0.07 1.21 4.52
CA GLU A 41 -0.17 0.03 5.32
C GLU A 41 1.15 -0.64 5.63
N PHE A 42 1.21 -1.27 6.79
CA PHE A 42 2.45 -1.87 7.27
C PHE A 42 2.26 -3.37 7.45
N GLY A 43 3.35 -4.10 7.27
CA GLY A 43 3.34 -5.54 7.49
C GLY A 43 4.72 -6.04 7.85
N ASP A 44 4.77 -7.28 8.32
CA ASP A 44 6.05 -7.89 8.70
C ASP A 44 6.81 -8.40 7.49
N THR A 45 6.14 -8.61 6.39
CA THR A 45 6.76 -9.04 5.16
C THR A 45 6.21 -8.20 4.03
N PRO A 46 6.92 -8.16 2.89
CA PRO A 46 6.40 -7.40 1.76
C PRO A 46 5.04 -7.91 1.31
N GLU A 47 4.86 -9.23 1.36
CA GLU A 47 3.60 -9.81 0.94
C GLU A 47 2.48 -9.45 1.87
N GLU A 48 2.78 -9.43 3.17
CA GLU A 48 1.74 -9.06 4.12
C GLU A 48 1.38 -7.59 3.96
N ALA A 49 2.37 -6.74 3.80
CA ALA A 49 2.10 -5.32 3.60
C ALA A 49 1.28 -5.12 2.34
N ALA A 50 1.60 -5.86 1.28
CA ALA A 50 0.85 -5.74 0.03
C ALA A 50 -0.58 -6.22 0.20
N ARG A 51 -0.76 -7.29 0.95
CA ARG A 51 -2.10 -7.81 1.16
C ARG A 51 -2.94 -6.83 1.97
N LEU A 52 -2.37 -6.24 3.00
CA LEU A 52 -3.09 -5.27 3.79
C LEU A 52 -3.42 -4.04 2.98
N TRP A 53 -2.46 -3.62 2.15
CA TRP A 53 -2.72 -2.49 1.28
C TRP A 53 -3.87 -2.78 0.32
N ASN A 54 -3.86 -3.96 -0.29
CA ASN A 54 -4.90 -4.30 -1.24
C ASN A 54 -6.25 -4.44 -0.56
N PHE A 55 -6.24 -4.90 0.68
CA PHE A 55 -7.48 -4.99 1.43
C PHE A 55 -8.06 -3.62 1.70
N ALA A 56 -7.20 -2.70 2.10
CA ALA A 56 -7.62 -1.33 2.39
C ALA A 56 -7.91 -0.55 1.11
N ASN A 57 -7.30 -0.94 0.01
CA ASN A 57 -7.47 -0.28 -1.28
C ASN A 57 -7.95 -1.30 -2.29
N PRO A 58 -9.24 -1.63 -2.28
CA PRO A 58 -9.74 -2.65 -3.19
C PRO A 58 -9.43 -2.30 -4.64
N ASP A 59 -9.35 -3.33 -5.44
CA ASP A 59 -8.96 -3.17 -6.81
C ASP A 59 -9.85 -2.13 -7.49
N TRP A 60 -9.18 -1.20 -8.08
CA TRP A 60 -9.86 -0.07 -8.65
C TRP A 60 -9.55 0.01 -10.12
N ASP A 61 -9.45 -1.06 -10.74
CA ASP A 61 -8.96 -1.26 -12.09
C ASP A 61 -9.38 -0.20 -13.08
N GLY A 62 -9.66 0.96 -12.63
CA GLY A 62 -10.05 2.01 -13.52
C GLY A 62 -11.53 2.03 -13.79
N ASN A 63 -12.18 1.02 -13.35
CA ASN A 63 -13.60 0.92 -13.53
C ASN A 63 -14.29 1.56 -12.38
N VAL A 64 -14.11 2.82 -12.26
CA VAL A 64 -14.63 3.53 -11.13
C VAL A 64 -16.11 3.41 -11.10
N PRO A 65 -16.63 2.97 -10.00
CA PRO A 65 -18.06 2.95 -9.88
C PRO A 65 -18.54 4.36 -10.00
N VAL A 66 -19.33 4.52 -10.91
CA VAL A 66 -19.88 5.80 -11.08
C VAL A 66 -20.87 6.03 -10.01
N ARG A 67 -20.81 7.05 -9.40
CA ARG A 67 -21.80 7.27 -8.37
C ARG A 67 -22.76 8.22 -8.75
#